data_5b07e4f19fb26eae629e9fa285c24a6f
#
_entry.id   5b07e4f19fb26eae629e9fa285c24a6f
#
_cell.length_a   1.000
_cell.length_b   1.000
_cell.length_c   1.000
_cell.angle_alpha   90.00
_cell.angle_beta   90.00
_cell.angle_gamma   90.00
#
_symmetry.space_group_name_H-M   'P 1'
#
loop_
_entity.id
_entity.type
_entity.pdbx_description
1 polymer ?
#
loop_
_entity_poly.entity_id
_entity_poly.type
_entity_poly.pdbx_seq_one_letter_code
_entity_poly.pdbx_strand_id
1 'polypeptide(L)'
;GINLGANMGDDTIYSGTVAAATEGYLLGIPSIAMSLTSKAAVHFETAAAVAVELYERHRANSLGPRLINVNVPDVPRSALQGFRVTRLGRRHRAEDVIRTQNPRGETVYWVGAAGPAADAGEGTDFHAVAQGYVSVTPLQIDLTHRDEMPPVADWLAGAGA
;
A
#
# COMPACT_ATOMS: atom_id res chain seq x y z
N GLY A 1 -8.39 5.40 12.04
CA GLY A 1 -8.22 4.07 12.61
C GLY A 1 -7.02 3.36 12.03
N ILE A 2 -6.73 2.16 12.50
CA ILE A 2 -5.66 1.30 12.01
C ILE A 2 -6.29 0.16 11.21
N ASN A 3 -5.86 -0.03 9.97
CA ASN A 3 -6.37 -1.09 9.10
C ASN A 3 -5.81 -2.45 9.54
N LEU A 4 -6.68 -3.47 9.52
CA LEU A 4 -6.30 -4.86 9.69
C LEU A 4 -5.93 -5.47 8.34
N GLY A 5 -4.67 -5.82 8.17
CA GLY A 5 -4.09 -6.29 6.93
C GLY A 5 -3.20 -5.26 6.25
N ALA A 6 -2.22 -5.73 5.51
CA ALA A 6 -1.26 -4.89 4.80
C ALA A 6 -1.89 -4.18 3.60
N ASN A 7 -1.38 -2.99 3.31
CA ASN A 7 -1.59 -2.27 2.06
C ASN A 7 -0.21 -1.99 1.44
N MET A 8 0.35 -2.96 0.76
CA MET A 8 1.71 -2.92 0.21
C MET A 8 1.70 -3.15 -1.30
N GLY A 9 2.68 -2.58 -1.99
CA GLY A 9 2.80 -2.69 -3.44
C GLY A 9 1.55 -2.22 -4.17
N ASP A 10 1.16 -2.98 -5.19
CA ASP A 10 0.01 -2.67 -6.06
C ASP A 10 -1.33 -2.69 -5.31
N ASP A 11 -1.41 -3.34 -4.12
CA ASP A 11 -2.63 -3.38 -3.32
C ASP A 11 -3.08 -1.97 -2.87
N THR A 12 -2.15 -1.00 -2.82
CA THR A 12 -2.45 0.40 -2.46
C THR A 12 -3.49 1.03 -3.37
N ILE A 13 -3.52 0.65 -4.66
CA ILE A 13 -4.46 1.17 -5.67
C ILE A 13 -5.92 0.79 -5.35
N TYR A 14 -6.11 -0.38 -4.73
CA TYR A 14 -7.43 -0.92 -4.39
C TYR A 14 -7.81 -0.68 -2.92
N SER A 15 -6.94 -0.04 -2.15
CA SER A 15 -7.11 0.11 -0.70
C SER A 15 -8.05 1.25 -0.34
N GLY A 16 -9.17 0.95 0.34
CA GLY A 16 -10.02 1.96 0.95
C GLY A 16 -9.32 2.76 2.05
N THR A 17 -8.34 2.17 2.74
CA THR A 17 -7.52 2.84 3.75
C THR A 17 -6.63 3.90 3.12
N VAL A 18 -5.98 3.57 2.01
CA VAL A 18 -5.16 4.53 1.24
C VAL A 18 -6.05 5.59 0.61
N ALA A 19 -7.22 5.21 0.06
CA ALA A 19 -8.17 6.17 -0.50
C ALA A 19 -8.65 7.20 0.53
N ALA A 20 -8.97 6.79 1.76
CA ALA A 20 -9.35 7.71 2.82
C ALA A 20 -8.24 8.70 3.20
N ALA A 21 -6.98 8.23 3.22
CA ALA A 21 -5.84 9.12 3.43
C ALA A 21 -5.62 10.06 2.24
N THR A 22 -5.88 9.59 1.02
CA THR A 22 -5.80 10.41 -0.20
C THR A 22 -6.81 11.55 -0.17
N GLU A 23 -8.05 11.31 0.27
CA GLU A 23 -9.04 12.37 0.46
C GLU A 23 -8.56 13.45 1.43
N GLY A 24 -8.01 13.05 2.57
CA GLY A 24 -7.43 14.01 3.52
C GLY A 24 -6.30 14.84 2.89
N TYR A 25 -5.44 14.20 2.12
CA TYR A 25 -4.35 14.89 1.42
C TYR A 25 -4.86 15.88 0.37
N LEU A 26 -5.90 15.52 -0.40
CA LEU A 26 -6.53 16.42 -1.39
C LEU A 26 -7.16 17.65 -0.74
N LEU A 27 -7.60 17.54 0.51
CA LEU A 27 -8.08 18.66 1.32
C LEU A 27 -6.94 19.51 1.93
N GLY A 28 -5.68 19.21 1.61
CA GLY A 28 -4.51 19.92 2.11
C GLY A 28 -4.08 19.49 3.52
N ILE A 29 -4.59 18.37 4.02
CA ILE A 29 -4.30 17.86 5.36
C ILE A 29 -3.17 16.80 5.27
N PRO A 30 -2.14 16.86 6.13
CA PRO A 30 -1.16 15.78 6.24
C PRO A 30 -1.87 14.47 6.58
N SER A 31 -1.70 13.46 5.75
CA SER A 31 -2.50 12.23 5.82
C SER A 31 -1.63 10.97 5.83
N ILE A 32 -1.98 10.04 6.72
CA ILE A 32 -1.29 8.77 6.88
C ILE A 32 -2.29 7.63 6.80
N ALA A 33 -2.08 6.71 5.86
CA ALA A 33 -2.73 5.41 5.83
C ALA A 33 -1.96 4.45 6.75
N MET A 34 -2.60 3.95 7.83
CA MET A 34 -1.97 3.07 8.82
C MET A 34 -2.50 1.65 8.69
N SER A 35 -1.60 0.69 8.55
CA SER A 35 -1.94 -0.72 8.42
C SER A 35 -1.07 -1.59 9.32
N LEU A 36 -1.70 -2.53 10.03
CA LEU A 36 -1.03 -3.63 10.73
C LEU A 36 -1.01 -4.85 9.80
N THR A 37 0.17 -5.40 9.50
CA THR A 37 0.40 -6.29 8.35
C THR A 37 -0.08 -7.75 8.52
N SER A 38 -1.05 -7.99 9.41
CA SER A 38 -1.62 -9.30 9.65
C SER A 38 -3.15 -9.27 9.54
N LYS A 39 -3.75 -10.34 9.01
CA LYS A 39 -5.20 -10.53 9.02
C LYS A 39 -5.72 -11.09 10.34
N ALA A 40 -4.84 -11.65 11.16
CA ALA A 40 -5.11 -12.16 12.51
C ALA A 40 -4.30 -11.37 13.54
N ALA A 41 -4.31 -10.05 13.42
CA ALA A 41 -3.46 -9.14 14.17
C ALA A 41 -3.63 -9.28 15.70
N VAL A 42 -2.50 -9.29 16.38
CA VAL A 42 -2.40 -9.39 17.84
C VAL A 42 -1.90 -8.08 18.45
N HIS A 43 -1.01 -7.35 17.75
CA HIS A 43 -0.27 -6.21 18.31
C HIS A 43 -0.78 -4.86 17.80
N PHE A 44 -2.06 -4.57 17.94
CA PHE A 44 -2.63 -3.25 17.59
C PHE A 44 -2.01 -2.12 18.40
N GLU A 45 -1.62 -2.36 19.64
CA GLU A 45 -0.92 -1.40 20.49
C GLU A 45 0.42 -0.97 19.89
N THR A 46 1.12 -1.87 19.18
CA THR A 46 2.35 -1.53 18.47
C THR A 46 2.08 -0.53 17.33
N ALA A 47 1.05 -0.78 16.53
CA ALA A 47 0.68 0.13 15.45
C ALA A 47 0.15 1.48 16.00
N ALA A 48 -0.57 1.47 17.12
CA ALA A 48 -1.02 2.69 17.79
C ALA A 48 0.18 3.52 18.30
N ALA A 49 1.16 2.88 18.93
CA ALA A 49 2.37 3.56 19.39
C ALA A 49 3.18 4.16 18.21
N VAL A 50 3.28 3.44 17.08
CA VAL A 50 3.90 3.96 15.84
C VAL A 50 3.13 5.17 15.31
N ALA A 51 1.79 5.12 15.31
CA ALA A 51 0.98 6.27 14.85
C ALA A 51 1.21 7.51 15.70
N VAL A 52 1.25 7.37 17.04
CA VAL A 52 1.55 8.46 17.97
C VAL A 52 2.97 9.01 17.71
N GLU A 53 3.95 8.14 17.54
CA GLU A 53 5.32 8.56 17.27
C GLU A 53 5.44 9.36 15.96
N LEU A 54 4.78 8.93 14.89
CA LEU A 54 4.77 9.64 13.61
C LEU A 54 4.04 10.99 13.72
N TYR A 55 2.93 11.04 14.47
CA TYR A 55 2.22 12.29 14.76
C TYR A 55 3.10 13.28 15.52
N GLU A 56 3.80 12.84 16.58
CA GLU A 56 4.68 13.71 17.36
C GLU A 56 5.87 14.20 16.55
N ARG A 57 6.45 13.36 15.67
CA ARG A 57 7.49 13.78 14.73
C ARG A 57 6.99 14.87 13.78
N HIS A 58 5.77 14.69 13.24
CA HIS A 58 5.16 15.69 12.37
C HIS A 58 4.88 17.00 13.14
N ARG A 59 4.40 16.91 14.37
CA ARG A 59 4.13 18.06 15.22
C ARG A 59 5.40 18.85 15.55
N ALA A 60 6.50 18.16 15.79
CA ALA A 60 7.79 18.77 16.10
C ALA A 60 8.47 19.39 14.87
N ASN A 61 8.34 18.74 13.70
CA ASN A 61 8.96 19.19 12.46
C ASN A 61 8.10 18.78 11.27
N SER A 62 7.14 19.64 10.93
CA SER A 62 6.19 19.38 9.85
C SER A 62 6.86 19.39 8.48
N LEU A 63 6.65 18.31 7.73
CA LEU A 63 7.02 18.21 6.32
C LEU A 63 5.98 18.87 5.37
N GLY A 64 4.97 19.54 5.93
CA GLY A 64 3.80 20.02 5.18
C GLY A 64 2.84 18.90 4.78
N PRO A 65 1.83 19.20 3.93
CA PRO A 65 0.90 18.18 3.44
C PRO A 65 1.65 17.05 2.75
N ARG A 66 1.42 15.84 3.21
CA ARG A 66 1.99 14.60 2.65
C ARG A 66 0.93 13.51 2.70
N LEU A 67 0.98 12.63 1.71
CA LEU A 67 0.28 11.37 1.71
C LEU A 67 1.30 10.26 1.98
N ILE A 68 1.15 9.59 3.11
CA ILE A 68 2.11 8.56 3.55
C ILE A 68 1.36 7.25 3.81
N ASN A 69 1.86 6.17 3.24
CA ASN A 69 1.38 4.82 3.52
C ASN A 69 2.34 4.13 4.49
N VAL A 70 1.80 3.67 5.63
CA VAL A 70 2.58 3.03 6.70
C VAL A 70 2.08 1.62 6.93
N ASN A 71 3.01 0.66 6.86
CA ASN A 71 2.75 -0.72 7.18
C ASN A 71 3.61 -1.14 8.38
N VAL A 72 2.96 -1.59 9.45
CA VAL A 72 3.58 -1.97 10.71
C VAL A 72 3.59 -3.49 10.83
N PRO A 73 4.74 -4.14 11.03
CA PRO A 73 4.79 -5.57 11.34
C PRO A 73 3.97 -5.91 12.58
N ASP A 74 3.26 -7.04 12.55
CA ASP A 74 2.46 -7.53 13.69
C ASP A 74 3.36 -8.24 14.71
N VAL A 75 4.15 -7.46 15.41
CA VAL A 75 5.09 -7.91 16.43
C VAL A 75 5.02 -7.01 17.66
N PRO A 76 5.46 -7.45 18.85
CA PRO A 76 5.62 -6.57 19.99
C PRO A 76 6.49 -5.35 19.66
N ARG A 77 6.18 -4.20 20.26
CA ARG A 77 6.94 -2.95 20.02
C ARG A 77 8.46 -3.12 20.19
N SER A 78 8.88 -3.93 21.15
CA SER A 78 10.30 -4.22 21.42
C SER A 78 11.00 -5.03 20.32
N ALA A 79 10.24 -5.71 19.46
CA ALA A 79 10.78 -6.49 18.33
C ALA A 79 10.90 -5.70 17.03
N LEU A 80 10.32 -4.49 16.96
CA LEU A 80 10.48 -3.62 15.80
C LEU A 80 11.94 -3.19 15.64
N GLN A 81 12.43 -3.27 14.40
CA GLN A 81 13.80 -2.86 14.05
C GLN A 81 13.92 -1.35 13.75
N GLY A 82 12.82 -0.59 13.85
CA GLY A 82 12.75 0.85 13.56
C GLY A 82 11.95 1.14 12.29
N PHE A 83 12.28 2.24 11.61
CA PHE A 83 11.57 2.73 10.44
C PHE A 83 12.44 2.65 9.19
N ARG A 84 11.81 2.39 8.04
CA ARG A 84 12.43 2.48 6.73
C ARG A 84 11.56 3.29 5.78
N VAL A 85 12.14 4.27 5.12
CA VAL A 85 11.50 4.90 3.95
C VAL A 85 11.61 3.91 2.81
N THR A 86 10.47 3.65 2.16
CA THR A 86 10.35 2.60 1.16
C THR A 86 9.68 3.10 -0.11
N ARG A 87 9.85 2.37 -1.19
CA ARG A 87 9.00 2.41 -2.37
C ARG A 87 7.98 1.27 -2.30
N LEU A 88 6.93 1.38 -3.09
CA LEU A 88 6.02 0.26 -3.31
C LEU A 88 6.76 -0.87 -4.03
N GLY A 89 6.54 -2.10 -3.56
CA GLY A 89 6.91 -3.29 -4.29
C GLY A 89 5.83 -3.67 -5.31
N ARG A 90 5.85 -4.92 -5.78
CA ARG A 90 4.83 -5.48 -6.68
C ARG A 90 4.40 -6.86 -6.22
N ARG A 91 3.14 -7.21 -6.47
CA ARG A 91 2.67 -8.59 -6.37
C ARG A 91 2.80 -9.33 -7.69
N HIS A 92 2.83 -10.65 -7.63
CA HIS A 92 2.58 -11.49 -8.79
C HIS A 92 1.14 -11.36 -9.24
N ARG A 93 0.87 -11.80 -10.48
CA ARG A 93 -0.47 -12.01 -10.98
C ARG A 93 -1.31 -12.73 -9.93
N ALA A 94 -2.58 -12.32 -9.82
CA ALA A 94 -3.56 -13.10 -9.08
C ALA A 94 -3.63 -14.53 -9.64
N GLU A 95 -3.98 -15.49 -8.78
CA GLU A 95 -4.30 -16.84 -9.20
C GLU A 95 -5.46 -16.85 -10.20
N ASP A 96 -5.59 -17.93 -10.95
CA ASP A 96 -6.63 -18.06 -11.97
C ASP A 96 -8.04 -17.91 -11.38
N VAL A 97 -8.93 -17.39 -12.22
CA VAL A 97 -10.34 -17.23 -11.86
C VAL A 97 -10.98 -18.59 -11.67
N ILE A 98 -11.61 -18.80 -10.52
CA ILE A 98 -12.34 -20.03 -10.20
C ILE A 98 -13.80 -19.87 -10.61
N ARG A 99 -14.23 -20.69 -11.60
CA ARG A 99 -15.63 -20.79 -11.97
C ARG A 99 -16.35 -21.77 -11.03
N THR A 100 -17.47 -21.35 -10.45
CA THR A 100 -18.32 -22.19 -9.59
C THR A 100 -19.78 -21.84 -9.78
N GLN A 101 -20.67 -22.50 -9.03
CA GLN A 101 -22.12 -22.19 -8.99
C GLN A 101 -22.47 -21.69 -7.59
N ASN A 102 -23.37 -20.69 -7.52
CA ASN A 102 -23.96 -20.29 -6.26
C ASN A 102 -25.09 -21.29 -5.87
N PRO A 103 -25.67 -21.18 -4.64
CA PRO A 103 -26.77 -22.07 -4.21
C PRO A 103 -28.03 -22.06 -5.07
N ARG A 104 -28.17 -21.08 -5.98
CA ARG A 104 -29.28 -20.98 -6.94
C ARG A 104 -28.99 -21.64 -8.30
N GLY A 105 -27.78 -22.23 -8.45
CA GLY A 105 -27.33 -22.84 -9.70
C GLY A 105 -26.79 -21.85 -10.74
N GLU A 106 -26.66 -20.58 -10.40
CA GLU A 106 -26.10 -19.55 -11.27
C GLU A 106 -24.58 -19.65 -11.31
N THR A 107 -23.97 -19.53 -12.51
CA THR A 107 -22.53 -19.49 -12.65
C THR A 107 -21.97 -18.20 -12.06
N VAL A 108 -21.02 -18.33 -11.16
CA VAL A 108 -20.24 -17.21 -10.57
C VAL A 108 -18.75 -17.45 -10.76
N TYR A 109 -18.00 -16.35 -10.79
CA TYR A 109 -16.56 -16.37 -10.95
C TYR A 109 -15.91 -15.71 -9.74
N TRP A 110 -14.99 -16.40 -9.09
CA TRP A 110 -14.18 -15.86 -8.02
C TRP A 110 -12.85 -15.39 -8.58
N VAL A 111 -12.53 -14.15 -8.34
CA VAL A 111 -11.17 -13.64 -8.64
C VAL A 111 -10.21 -14.34 -7.70
N GLY A 112 -9.14 -14.92 -8.24
CA GLY A 112 -8.13 -15.62 -7.47
C GLY A 112 -7.46 -14.74 -6.43
N ALA A 113 -6.86 -15.37 -5.45
CA ALA A 113 -6.10 -14.67 -4.41
C ALA A 113 -4.97 -13.84 -5.02
N ALA A 114 -4.61 -12.74 -4.39
CA ALA A 114 -3.41 -12.00 -4.76
C ALA A 114 -2.19 -12.93 -4.62
N GLY A 115 -1.34 -12.98 -5.64
CA GLY A 115 -0.14 -13.79 -5.63
C GLY A 115 0.91 -13.30 -4.60
N PRO A 116 2.00 -14.04 -4.41
CA PRO A 116 3.12 -13.61 -3.58
C PRO A 116 3.74 -12.31 -4.12
N ALA A 117 4.64 -11.68 -3.36
CA ALA A 117 5.36 -10.52 -3.83
C ALA A 117 6.29 -10.87 -5.02
N ALA A 118 6.15 -10.17 -6.14
CA ALA A 118 7.00 -10.30 -7.32
C ALA A 118 8.26 -9.44 -7.21
N ASP A 119 8.09 -8.22 -6.69
CA ASP A 119 9.18 -7.34 -6.32
C ASP A 119 9.10 -7.09 -4.80
N ALA A 120 9.86 -7.85 -4.06
CA ALA A 120 10.07 -7.74 -2.62
C ALA A 120 11.56 -7.51 -2.30
N GLY A 121 12.32 -6.99 -3.25
CA GLY A 121 13.74 -6.69 -3.10
C GLY A 121 14.01 -5.53 -2.13
N GLU A 122 15.27 -5.27 -1.86
CA GLU A 122 15.71 -4.19 -0.98
C GLU A 122 15.09 -2.84 -1.38
N GLY A 123 14.70 -2.06 -0.39
CA GLY A 123 14.06 -0.77 -0.58
C GLY A 123 12.53 -0.84 -0.76
N THR A 124 11.93 -2.02 -0.89
CA THR A 124 10.47 -2.18 -0.97
C THR A 124 9.82 -2.22 0.41
N ASP A 125 8.53 -1.90 0.45
CA ASP A 125 7.66 -2.05 1.61
C ASP A 125 7.58 -3.52 2.08
N PHE A 126 7.48 -4.48 1.15
CA PHE A 126 7.52 -5.91 1.45
C PHE A 126 8.80 -6.32 2.17
N HIS A 127 9.95 -5.88 1.66
CA HIS A 127 11.25 -6.22 2.25
C HIS A 127 11.39 -5.62 3.64
N ALA A 128 11.04 -4.34 3.82
CA ALA A 128 11.14 -3.67 5.10
C ALA A 128 10.30 -4.38 6.17
N VAL A 129 9.04 -4.69 5.87
CA VAL A 129 8.13 -5.41 6.78
C VAL A 129 8.65 -6.80 7.11
N ALA A 130 9.13 -7.56 6.12
CA ALA A 130 9.69 -8.89 6.33
C ALA A 130 10.93 -8.89 7.24
N GLN A 131 11.68 -7.78 7.26
CA GLN A 131 12.84 -7.58 8.14
C GLN A 131 12.47 -6.95 9.52
N GLY A 132 11.17 -6.81 9.82
CA GLY A 132 10.69 -6.26 11.10
C GLY A 132 10.73 -4.73 11.19
N TYR A 133 10.93 -4.02 10.10
CA TYR A 133 10.88 -2.55 10.06
C TYR A 133 9.47 -2.07 9.75
N VAL A 134 9.09 -0.94 10.35
CA VAL A 134 7.95 -0.16 9.90
C VAL A 134 8.27 0.42 8.54
N SER A 135 7.49 0.06 7.53
CA SER A 135 7.58 0.63 6.18
C SER A 135 6.85 1.97 6.13
N VAL A 136 7.51 2.99 5.61
CA VAL A 136 6.97 4.35 5.45
C VAL A 136 7.16 4.76 3.99
N THR A 137 6.09 4.67 3.21
CA THR A 137 6.12 4.96 1.76
C THR A 137 5.42 6.27 1.47
N PRO A 138 6.11 7.32 1.01
CA PRO A 138 5.45 8.52 0.48
C PRO A 138 4.75 8.17 -0.82
N LEU A 139 3.49 8.60 -0.96
CA LEU A 139 2.67 8.37 -2.15
C LEU A 139 2.43 9.68 -2.91
N GLN A 140 2.16 9.53 -4.20
CA GLN A 140 1.66 10.58 -5.08
C GLN A 140 0.38 10.11 -5.76
N ILE A 141 -0.47 11.06 -6.16
CA ILE A 141 -1.77 10.76 -6.79
C ILE A 141 -1.75 10.87 -8.31
N ASP A 142 -0.72 11.50 -8.88
CA ASP A 142 -0.58 11.58 -10.34
C ASP A 142 -0.09 10.23 -10.88
N LEU A 143 -1.01 9.49 -11.49
CA LEU A 143 -0.75 8.18 -12.12
C LEU A 143 -0.36 8.31 -13.59
N THR A 144 -0.18 9.54 -14.11
CA THR A 144 0.22 9.76 -15.49
C THR A 144 1.63 9.22 -15.72
N HIS A 145 1.77 8.24 -16.62
CA HIS A 145 3.07 7.75 -17.07
C HIS A 145 3.61 8.69 -18.15
N ARG A 146 4.35 9.72 -17.74
CA ARG A 146 4.75 10.83 -18.63
C ARG A 146 5.63 10.38 -19.78
N ASP A 147 6.49 9.38 -19.55
CA ASP A 147 7.41 8.84 -20.55
C ASP A 147 6.68 8.06 -21.66
N GLU A 148 5.46 7.58 -21.36
CA GLU A 148 4.61 6.90 -22.36
C GLU A 148 3.74 7.86 -23.19
N MET A 149 3.68 9.14 -22.82
CA MET A 149 2.86 10.09 -23.57
C MET A 149 3.32 10.27 -25.03
N PRO A 150 4.64 10.44 -25.34
CA PRO A 150 5.10 10.52 -26.72
C PRO A 150 4.83 9.25 -27.54
N PRO A 151 5.18 8.02 -27.07
CA PRO A 151 4.83 6.80 -27.79
C PRO A 151 3.34 6.65 -28.09
N VAL A 152 2.47 7.00 -27.15
CA VAL A 152 1.02 6.95 -27.35
C VAL A 152 0.57 8.00 -28.39
N ALA A 153 1.15 9.20 -28.38
CA ALA A 153 0.85 10.22 -29.37
C ALA A 153 1.25 9.77 -30.79
N ASP A 154 2.43 9.17 -30.94
CA ASP A 154 2.90 8.61 -32.20
C ASP A 154 2.00 7.46 -32.70
N TRP A 155 1.58 6.58 -31.81
CA TRP A 155 0.62 5.53 -32.13
C TRP A 155 -0.72 6.09 -32.61
N LEU A 156 -1.25 7.13 -31.96
CA LEU A 156 -2.49 7.80 -32.38
C LEU A 156 -2.36 8.52 -33.72
N ALA A 157 -1.18 9.06 -34.03
CA ALA A 157 -0.90 9.71 -35.32
C ALA A 157 -0.70 8.72 -36.49
N GLY A 158 -0.72 7.40 -36.22
CA GLY A 158 -0.48 6.36 -37.22
C GLY A 158 1.00 6.21 -37.62
N ALA A 159 1.93 6.75 -36.87
CA ALA A 159 3.36 6.74 -37.16
C ALA A 159 4.06 5.39 -36.93
N GLY A 160 3.31 4.29 -36.82
CA GLY A 160 3.82 2.95 -36.51
C GLY A 160 3.27 1.82 -37.38
N ALA A 161 2.85 2.08 -38.63
CA ALA A 161 2.43 1.06 -39.59
C ALA A 161 3.45 0.88 -40.70
#